data_f21541fde2f209a777bcb662548ad97a
#
_entry.id   f21541fde2f209a777bcb662548ad97a
#
_cell.length_a   1.000
_cell.length_b   1.000
_cell.length_c   1.000
_cell.angle_alpha   90.00
_cell.angle_beta   90.00
_cell.angle_gamma   90.00
#
_symmetry.space_group_name_H-M   'P 1'
#
loop_
_entity.id
_entity.type
_entity.pdbx_description
1 polymer ?
#
loop_
_entity_poly.entity_id
_entity_poly.type
_entity_poly.pdbx_seq_one_letter_code
_entity_poly.pdbx_strand_id
1 'polypeptide(L)'
;PIDSEHSAIAQCLAGNPYKQIKKLIITASGGSFRKKTREELKDVTVEEALSHPNWTMGAKITIDSATMMNKGFEVMEAHYLFNIPYEQIDVLMHDESIIHSMVEYKDGAVMAELGTPDMRIPIQYAISDPENLRSELNLGESLDLAKVATMHFHAPDYNRFPLLKLAYDIGKNPGTNQAVLNASNEVANAAFRNHRIPFLMIEEVVFKTVEAFEN
;
A
#
# COMPACT_ATOMS: atom_id res chain seq x y z
N PRO A 1 9.93 -10.86 1.78
CA PRO A 1 8.95 -10.07 1.04
C PRO A 1 9.60 -9.35 -0.14
N ILE A 2 8.80 -9.10 -1.20
CA ILE A 2 9.29 -8.44 -2.44
C ILE A 2 8.60 -7.08 -2.63
N ASP A 3 7.35 -6.95 -2.17
CA ASP A 3 6.68 -5.66 -2.20
C ASP A 3 7.49 -4.62 -1.41
N SER A 4 7.57 -3.40 -1.92
CA SER A 4 8.50 -2.38 -1.38
C SER A 4 8.22 -2.07 0.09
N GLU A 5 6.96 -1.98 0.48
CA GLU A 5 6.53 -1.68 1.83
C GLU A 5 6.88 -2.82 2.81
N HIS A 6 6.60 -4.05 2.41
CA HIS A 6 6.93 -5.22 3.24
C HIS A 6 8.43 -5.50 3.30
N SER A 7 9.15 -5.25 2.20
CA SER A 7 10.61 -5.29 2.18
C SER A 7 11.20 -4.26 3.16
N ALA A 8 10.66 -3.03 3.15
CA ALA A 8 11.08 -1.97 4.06
C ALA A 8 10.85 -2.37 5.54
N ILE A 9 9.65 -2.91 5.85
CA ILE A 9 9.35 -3.40 7.20
C ILE A 9 10.33 -4.51 7.61
N ALA A 10 10.56 -5.50 6.74
CA ALA A 10 11.50 -6.59 7.02
C ALA A 10 12.92 -6.07 7.31
N GLN A 11 13.38 -5.08 6.54
CA GLN A 11 14.68 -4.44 6.77
C GLN A 11 14.73 -3.66 8.09
N CYS A 12 13.67 -2.95 8.44
CA CYS A 12 13.57 -2.24 9.72
C CYS A 12 13.49 -3.20 10.92
N LEU A 13 12.99 -4.42 10.73
CA LEU A 13 12.91 -5.47 11.77
C LEU A 13 14.20 -6.24 11.92
N ALA A 14 15.13 -6.19 10.95
CA ALA A 14 16.36 -6.96 10.98
C ALA A 14 17.18 -6.69 12.25
N GLY A 15 17.47 -7.75 13.01
CA GLY A 15 18.22 -7.67 14.27
C GLY A 15 17.42 -7.16 15.48
N ASN A 16 16.15 -6.82 15.35
CA ASN A 16 15.32 -6.34 16.44
C ASN A 16 14.28 -7.38 16.87
N PRO A 17 14.05 -7.57 18.19
CA PRO A 17 13.03 -8.51 18.66
C PRO A 17 11.61 -8.05 18.35
N TYR A 18 10.78 -8.90 17.80
CA TYR A 18 9.36 -8.62 17.49
C TYR A 18 8.54 -8.15 18.69
N LYS A 19 8.84 -8.63 19.90
CA LYS A 19 8.18 -8.21 21.15
C LYS A 19 8.35 -6.72 21.48
N GLN A 20 9.31 -6.05 20.87
CA GLN A 20 9.57 -4.62 21.06
C GLN A 20 8.82 -3.74 20.04
N ILE A 21 8.17 -4.34 19.04
CA ILE A 21 7.35 -3.61 18.07
C ILE A 21 6.17 -2.99 18.80
N LYS A 22 5.94 -1.70 18.58
CA LYS A 22 4.71 -1.01 18.97
C LYS A 22 3.71 -1.03 17.84
N LYS A 23 4.13 -0.67 16.61
CA LYS A 23 3.33 -0.78 15.40
C LYS A 23 4.16 -0.76 14.13
N LEU A 24 3.58 -1.28 13.06
CA LEU A 24 4.04 -1.10 11.69
C LEU A 24 3.34 0.12 11.09
N ILE A 25 4.05 0.88 10.25
CA ILE A 25 3.51 2.05 9.56
C ILE A 25 3.78 1.86 8.06
N ILE A 26 2.73 1.52 7.33
CA ILE A 26 2.79 1.33 5.88
C ILE A 26 2.58 2.68 5.21
N THR A 27 3.49 3.12 4.37
CA THR A 27 3.34 4.37 3.65
C THR A 27 2.52 4.20 2.37
N ALA A 28 1.84 5.25 1.95
CA ALA A 28 1.01 5.27 0.76
C ALA A 28 1.11 6.61 0.03
N SER A 29 1.27 6.57 -1.30
CA SER A 29 1.28 7.79 -2.13
C SER A 29 -0.11 8.42 -2.29
N GLY A 30 -1.19 7.64 -2.09
CA GLY A 30 -2.57 8.05 -2.36
C GLY A 30 -2.97 7.94 -3.83
N GLY A 31 -2.10 7.41 -4.68
CA GLY A 31 -2.38 7.15 -6.10
C GLY A 31 -2.60 8.39 -6.95
N SER A 32 -3.14 8.17 -8.15
CA SER A 32 -3.34 9.21 -9.17
C SER A 32 -4.26 10.34 -8.71
N PHE A 33 -5.18 10.04 -7.82
CA PHE A 33 -6.22 10.97 -7.37
C PHE A 33 -6.01 11.55 -5.97
N ARG A 34 -4.81 11.45 -5.42
CA ARG A 34 -4.49 11.89 -4.05
C ARG A 34 -4.89 13.34 -3.72
N LYS A 35 -5.01 14.22 -4.73
CA LYS A 35 -5.40 15.63 -4.57
C LYS A 35 -6.85 15.92 -4.94
N LYS A 36 -7.60 14.94 -5.49
CA LYS A 36 -9.01 15.11 -5.87
C LYS A 36 -9.93 14.89 -4.68
N THR A 37 -10.98 15.68 -4.59
CA THR A 37 -12.11 15.47 -3.66
C THR A 37 -12.97 14.30 -4.14
N ARG A 38 -13.83 13.77 -3.27
CA ARG A 38 -14.74 12.68 -3.66
C ARG A 38 -15.72 13.10 -4.78
N GLU A 39 -16.15 14.35 -4.80
CA GLU A 39 -17.01 14.88 -5.88
C GLU A 39 -16.29 14.85 -7.23
N GLU A 40 -15.02 15.26 -7.26
CA GLU A 40 -14.21 15.25 -8.49
C GLU A 40 -13.89 13.85 -9.00
N LEU A 41 -14.08 12.80 -8.18
CA LEU A 41 -13.88 11.41 -8.61
C LEU A 41 -15.04 10.86 -9.44
N LYS A 42 -16.19 11.54 -9.52
CA LYS A 42 -17.36 11.05 -10.26
C LYS A 42 -17.12 10.94 -11.76
N ASP A 43 -16.36 11.87 -12.31
CA ASP A 43 -16.17 12.03 -13.75
C ASP A 43 -14.74 11.72 -14.23
N VAL A 44 -13.92 11.07 -13.37
CA VAL A 44 -12.54 10.73 -13.75
C VAL A 44 -12.51 9.63 -14.79
N THR A 45 -11.54 9.73 -15.69
CA THR A 45 -11.34 8.77 -16.77
C THR A 45 -10.36 7.67 -16.40
N VAL A 46 -10.31 6.61 -17.20
CA VAL A 46 -9.33 5.53 -17.07
C VAL A 46 -7.91 6.06 -17.27
N GLU A 47 -7.73 6.95 -18.24
CA GLU A 47 -6.44 7.56 -18.58
C GLU A 47 -5.90 8.40 -17.42
N GLU A 48 -6.76 9.21 -16.79
CA GLU A 48 -6.39 9.97 -15.58
C GLU A 48 -6.01 9.03 -14.43
N ALA A 49 -6.78 7.95 -14.23
CA ALA A 49 -6.53 6.98 -13.18
C ALA A 49 -5.21 6.21 -13.37
N LEU A 50 -4.81 5.96 -14.61
CA LEU A 50 -3.55 5.29 -14.96
C LEU A 50 -2.32 6.20 -14.85
N SER A 51 -2.49 7.51 -14.62
CA SER A 51 -1.39 8.48 -14.50
C SER A 51 -0.89 8.57 -13.05
N HIS A 52 -0.14 7.55 -12.60
CA HIS A 52 0.44 7.56 -11.24
C HIS A 52 1.58 8.58 -11.12
N PRO A 53 1.64 9.40 -10.04
CA PRO A 53 2.59 10.50 -9.94
C PRO A 53 4.06 10.08 -9.72
N ASN A 54 4.31 8.93 -9.07
CA ASN A 54 5.65 8.55 -8.61
C ASN A 54 6.13 7.23 -9.23
N TRP A 55 5.23 6.28 -9.48
CA TRP A 55 5.56 4.94 -9.93
C TRP A 55 5.11 4.67 -11.35
N THR A 56 5.93 3.94 -12.11
CA THR A 56 5.51 3.32 -13.36
C THR A 56 5.13 1.87 -13.10
N MET A 57 3.84 1.57 -13.15
CA MET A 57 3.29 0.27 -12.75
C MET A 57 2.32 -0.28 -13.80
N GLY A 58 1.96 -1.56 -13.65
CA GLY A 58 0.89 -2.18 -14.43
C GLY A 58 -0.48 -1.52 -14.18
N ALA A 59 -1.37 -1.60 -15.16
CA ALA A 59 -2.67 -0.90 -15.11
C ALA A 59 -3.53 -1.31 -13.90
N LYS A 60 -3.56 -2.59 -13.53
CA LYS A 60 -4.36 -3.08 -12.40
C LYS A 60 -3.95 -2.43 -11.08
N ILE A 61 -2.68 -2.51 -10.74
CA ILE A 61 -2.16 -1.97 -9.47
C ILE A 61 -2.25 -0.44 -9.43
N THR A 62 -2.16 0.24 -10.58
CA THR A 62 -2.32 1.70 -10.64
C THR A 62 -3.74 2.14 -10.26
N ILE A 63 -4.77 1.41 -10.71
CA ILE A 63 -6.15 1.64 -10.27
C ILE A 63 -6.33 1.29 -8.79
N ASP A 64 -5.76 0.18 -8.31
CA ASP A 64 -5.83 -0.20 -6.89
C ASP A 64 -5.11 0.81 -5.98
N SER A 65 -4.05 1.45 -6.46
CA SER A 65 -3.41 2.58 -5.79
C SER A 65 -4.36 3.79 -5.71
N ALA A 66 -5.07 4.11 -6.80
CA ALA A 66 -6.00 5.23 -6.86
C ALA A 66 -7.21 5.05 -5.94
N THR A 67 -7.67 3.82 -5.71
CA THR A 67 -8.74 3.47 -4.77
C THR A 67 -8.26 3.20 -3.34
N MET A 68 -6.95 3.13 -3.12
CA MET A 68 -6.29 2.64 -1.91
C MET A 68 -6.59 1.16 -1.56
N MET A 69 -7.15 0.39 -2.49
CA MET A 69 -7.33 -1.05 -2.31
C MET A 69 -5.99 -1.78 -2.23
N ASN A 70 -4.99 -1.35 -3.04
CA ASN A 70 -3.64 -1.91 -2.94
C ASN A 70 -3.12 -1.82 -1.50
N LYS A 71 -3.27 -0.66 -0.87
CA LYS A 71 -2.87 -0.46 0.53
C LYS A 71 -3.69 -1.29 1.50
N GLY A 72 -4.96 -1.53 1.19
CA GLY A 72 -5.80 -2.46 1.93
C GLY A 72 -5.26 -3.90 1.90
N PHE A 73 -4.83 -4.38 0.74
CA PHE A 73 -4.17 -5.69 0.60
C PHE A 73 -2.86 -5.74 1.37
N GLU A 74 -2.03 -4.71 1.24
CA GLU A 74 -0.75 -4.65 1.96
C GLU A 74 -0.91 -4.67 3.48
N VAL A 75 -1.97 -4.06 4.04
CA VAL A 75 -2.29 -4.17 5.47
C VAL A 75 -2.58 -5.62 5.86
N MET A 76 -3.36 -6.35 5.04
CA MET A 76 -3.62 -7.77 5.28
C MET A 76 -2.36 -8.62 5.13
N GLU A 77 -1.56 -8.37 4.10
CA GLU A 77 -0.28 -9.05 3.87
C GLU A 77 0.70 -8.82 5.02
N ALA A 78 0.82 -7.59 5.53
CA ALA A 78 1.66 -7.27 6.67
C ALA A 78 1.24 -8.05 7.94
N HIS A 79 -0.07 -8.20 8.18
CA HIS A 79 -0.59 -9.03 9.25
C HIS A 79 -0.08 -10.48 9.15
N TYR A 80 -0.21 -11.09 7.98
CA TYR A 80 0.21 -12.49 7.78
C TYR A 80 1.73 -12.65 7.72
N LEU A 81 2.45 -11.77 7.05
CA LEU A 81 3.89 -11.87 6.90
C LEU A 81 4.65 -11.67 8.22
N PHE A 82 4.18 -10.73 9.04
CA PHE A 82 4.89 -10.35 10.27
C PHE A 82 4.18 -10.82 11.55
N ASN A 83 3.02 -11.45 11.41
CA ASN A 83 2.21 -11.90 12.56
C ASN A 83 1.93 -10.78 13.56
N ILE A 84 1.59 -9.59 13.06
CA ILE A 84 1.25 -8.39 13.82
C ILE A 84 -0.26 -8.16 13.73
N PRO A 85 -0.96 -7.92 14.86
CA PRO A 85 -2.40 -7.66 14.85
C PRO A 85 -2.74 -6.36 14.10
N TYR A 86 -3.92 -6.31 13.46
CA TYR A 86 -4.37 -5.17 12.65
C TYR A 86 -4.37 -3.83 13.40
N GLU A 87 -4.59 -3.87 14.71
CA GLU A 87 -4.56 -2.68 15.59
C GLU A 87 -3.15 -2.08 15.74
N GLN A 88 -2.13 -2.83 15.35
CA GLN A 88 -0.73 -2.40 15.34
C GLN A 88 -0.20 -2.17 13.92
N ILE A 89 -1.07 -2.07 12.92
CA ILE A 89 -0.70 -1.76 11.54
C ILE A 89 -1.41 -0.46 11.16
N ASP A 90 -0.65 0.61 10.99
CA ASP A 90 -1.15 1.91 10.55
C ASP A 90 -0.80 2.16 9.08
N VAL A 91 -1.60 2.98 8.42
CA VAL A 91 -1.30 3.56 7.11
C VAL A 91 -1.02 5.05 7.28
N LEU A 92 0.06 5.52 6.66
CA LEU A 92 0.45 6.93 6.63
C LEU A 92 0.61 7.38 5.17
N MET A 93 -0.07 8.46 4.81
CA MET A 93 0.09 9.05 3.49
C MET A 93 1.45 9.74 3.41
N HIS A 94 2.20 9.50 2.33
CA HIS A 94 3.51 10.07 2.04
C HIS A 94 3.64 10.38 0.56
N ASP A 95 3.57 11.66 0.21
CA ASP A 95 3.40 12.13 -1.16
C ASP A 95 4.57 11.77 -2.08
N GLU A 96 5.80 11.78 -1.58
CA GLU A 96 7.02 11.61 -2.38
C GLU A 96 7.39 10.14 -2.63
N SER A 97 6.83 9.20 -1.87
CA SER A 97 7.15 7.77 -1.95
C SER A 97 8.66 7.47 -1.77
N ILE A 98 9.33 8.21 -0.91
CA ILE A 98 10.75 8.05 -0.57
C ILE A 98 10.91 7.11 0.63
N ILE A 99 10.06 7.28 1.66
CA ILE A 99 9.96 6.32 2.77
C ILE A 99 8.98 5.24 2.34
N HIS A 100 9.48 4.01 2.22
CA HIS A 100 8.65 2.89 1.76
C HIS A 100 7.83 2.25 2.88
N SER A 101 8.32 2.22 4.11
CA SER A 101 7.55 1.93 5.34
C SER A 101 8.41 2.15 6.57
N MET A 102 7.79 2.04 7.75
CA MET A 102 8.44 2.28 9.04
C MET A 102 7.98 1.27 10.10
N VAL A 103 8.80 1.12 11.13
CA VAL A 103 8.47 0.38 12.35
C VAL A 103 8.66 1.29 13.55
N GLU A 104 7.60 1.50 14.34
CA GLU A 104 7.67 2.18 15.62
C GLU A 104 7.89 1.14 16.74
N TYR A 105 8.90 1.36 17.54
CA TYR A 105 9.24 0.53 18.69
C TYR A 105 8.67 1.09 20.01
N LYS A 106 8.61 0.24 21.04
CA LYS A 106 8.05 0.60 22.36
C LYS A 106 8.82 1.66 23.10
N ASP A 107 10.09 1.83 22.79
CA ASP A 107 10.94 2.91 23.34
C ASP A 107 10.70 4.27 22.67
N GLY A 108 9.83 4.32 21.65
CA GLY A 108 9.52 5.51 20.87
C GLY A 108 10.39 5.74 19.65
N ALA A 109 11.39 4.88 19.40
CA ALA A 109 12.17 4.96 18.17
C ALA A 109 11.33 4.57 16.97
N VAL A 110 11.54 5.27 15.84
CA VAL A 110 10.96 4.90 14.53
C VAL A 110 12.09 4.60 13.57
N MET A 111 12.10 3.39 13.03
CA MET A 111 13.01 2.98 11.96
C MET A 111 12.28 3.04 10.62
N ALA A 112 12.94 3.59 9.60
CA ALA A 112 12.39 3.73 8.26
C ALA A 112 13.40 3.24 7.21
N GLU A 113 12.90 2.61 6.17
CA GLU A 113 13.68 2.35 4.97
C GLU A 113 13.36 3.41 3.92
N LEU A 114 14.40 4.00 3.35
CA LEU A 114 14.32 5.06 2.36
C LEU A 114 15.01 4.62 1.07
N GLY A 115 14.34 4.89 -0.05
CA GLY A 115 14.88 4.62 -1.38
C GLY A 115 14.15 5.40 -2.46
N THR A 116 14.69 5.42 -3.67
CA THR A 116 13.95 5.88 -4.85
C THR A 116 12.83 4.88 -5.17
N PRO A 117 11.72 5.30 -5.82
CA PRO A 117 10.61 4.43 -6.18
C PRO A 117 10.99 3.49 -7.35
N ASP A 118 11.79 2.47 -7.06
CA ASP A 118 12.34 1.51 -8.00
C ASP A 118 12.27 0.09 -7.43
N MET A 119 11.44 -0.76 -8.04
CA MET A 119 11.26 -2.15 -7.60
C MET A 119 12.51 -3.02 -7.70
N ARG A 120 13.53 -2.62 -8.47
CA ARG A 120 14.80 -3.35 -8.54
C ARG A 120 15.50 -3.40 -7.19
N ILE A 121 15.31 -2.39 -6.34
CA ILE A 121 15.92 -2.33 -5.01
C ILE A 121 15.36 -3.43 -4.08
N PRO A 122 14.04 -3.51 -3.80
CA PRO A 122 13.50 -4.55 -2.93
C PRO A 122 13.61 -5.96 -3.52
N ILE A 123 13.51 -6.11 -4.86
CA ILE A 123 13.69 -7.39 -5.54
C ILE A 123 15.13 -7.89 -5.36
N GLN A 124 16.12 -7.03 -5.60
CA GLN A 124 17.53 -7.36 -5.40
C GLN A 124 17.81 -7.76 -3.95
N TYR A 125 17.28 -6.98 -3.00
CA TYR A 125 17.42 -7.29 -1.57
C TYR A 125 16.84 -8.68 -1.24
N ALA A 126 15.62 -8.97 -1.70
CA ALA A 126 14.97 -10.25 -1.44
C ALA A 126 15.74 -11.46 -2.02
N ILE A 127 16.39 -11.30 -3.18
CA ILE A 127 17.17 -12.37 -3.82
C ILE A 127 18.51 -12.58 -3.08
N SER A 128 19.14 -11.52 -2.58
CA SER A 128 20.45 -11.57 -1.94
C SER A 128 20.40 -11.83 -0.42
N ASP A 129 19.22 -11.89 0.19
CA ASP A 129 18.99 -11.92 1.63
C ASP A 129 19.20 -13.28 2.36
N PRO A 130 19.48 -14.46 1.80
CA PRO A 130 19.70 -15.65 2.63
C PRO A 130 20.78 -15.47 3.70
N GLU A 131 21.66 -14.49 3.56
CA GLU A 131 22.74 -14.19 4.49
C GLU A 131 22.69 -12.74 5.03
N ASN A 132 21.58 -12.01 4.85
CA ASN A 132 21.43 -10.57 5.14
C ASN A 132 22.51 -9.69 4.47
N LEU A 133 22.99 -10.10 3.30
CA LEU A 133 23.98 -9.36 2.54
C LEU A 133 23.31 -8.41 1.56
N ARG A 134 23.65 -7.13 1.65
CA ARG A 134 23.31 -6.19 0.59
C ARG A 134 24.16 -6.44 -0.64
N SER A 135 23.54 -6.42 -1.82
CA SER A 135 24.28 -6.52 -3.08
C SER A 135 25.17 -5.30 -3.29
N GLU A 136 26.35 -5.51 -3.84
CA GLU A 136 27.24 -4.43 -4.29
C GLU A 136 26.76 -3.79 -5.61
N LEU A 137 25.76 -4.38 -6.28
CA LEU A 137 25.21 -3.87 -7.52
C LEU A 137 24.27 -2.70 -7.21
N ASN A 138 24.59 -1.53 -7.69
CA ASN A 138 23.70 -0.38 -7.67
C ASN A 138 22.80 -0.41 -8.91
N LEU A 139 21.62 -1.00 -8.78
CA LEU A 139 20.65 -1.14 -9.87
C LEU A 139 19.67 0.04 -9.97
N GLY A 140 19.56 0.84 -8.93
CA GLY A 140 18.69 2.01 -8.87
C GLY A 140 19.47 3.32 -8.82
N GLU A 141 18.76 4.43 -8.92
CA GLU A 141 19.34 5.74 -8.65
C GLU A 141 19.61 5.90 -7.14
N SER A 142 20.75 6.45 -6.79
CA SER A 142 21.06 6.78 -5.39
C SER A 142 20.15 7.90 -4.90
N LEU A 143 19.55 7.72 -3.73
CA LEU A 143 18.74 8.74 -3.08
C LEU A 143 19.61 9.91 -2.60
N ASP A 144 19.28 11.12 -3.03
CA ASP A 144 19.90 12.36 -2.59
C ASP A 144 18.90 13.17 -1.77
N LEU A 145 18.98 13.06 -0.45
CA LEU A 145 18.07 13.76 0.46
C LEU A 145 18.18 15.28 0.38
N ALA A 146 19.31 15.83 -0.03
CA ALA A 146 19.45 17.27 -0.21
C ALA A 146 18.64 17.77 -1.42
N LYS A 147 18.47 16.95 -2.46
CA LYS A 147 17.59 17.26 -3.59
C LYS A 147 16.11 17.03 -3.25
N VAL A 148 15.78 15.99 -2.47
CA VAL A 148 14.41 15.77 -1.98
C VAL A 148 13.96 16.95 -1.12
N ALA A 149 14.80 17.42 -0.23
CA ALA A 149 14.64 18.58 0.66
C ALA A 149 13.44 18.53 1.61
N THR A 150 12.25 18.09 1.15
CA THR A 150 11.01 18.08 1.96
C THR A 150 10.25 16.77 1.72
N MET A 151 9.69 16.22 2.78
CA MET A 151 8.80 15.06 2.75
C MET A 151 7.50 15.41 3.50
N HIS A 152 6.36 15.05 2.91
CA HIS A 152 5.04 15.37 3.44
C HIS A 152 4.34 14.11 3.92
N PHE A 153 3.69 14.24 5.09
CA PHE A 153 2.93 13.16 5.71
C PHE A 153 1.57 13.64 6.18
N HIS A 154 0.56 12.81 6.02
CA HIS A 154 -0.78 13.07 6.53
C HIS A 154 -1.54 11.75 6.79
N ALA A 155 -2.57 11.83 7.63
CA ALA A 155 -3.42 10.66 7.88
C ALA A 155 -4.27 10.32 6.66
N PRO A 156 -4.59 9.03 6.42
CA PRO A 156 -5.52 8.65 5.36
C PRO A 156 -6.94 9.14 5.67
N ASP A 157 -7.63 9.60 4.64
CA ASP A 157 -9.04 9.95 4.72
C ASP A 157 -9.91 8.73 4.34
N TYR A 158 -10.43 8.04 5.33
CA TYR A 158 -11.26 6.85 5.15
C TYR A 158 -12.63 7.13 4.49
N ASN A 159 -13.12 8.37 4.53
CA ASN A 159 -14.35 8.74 3.80
C ASN A 159 -14.05 8.84 2.31
N ARG A 160 -12.86 9.29 1.98
CA ARG A 160 -12.38 9.38 0.60
C ARG A 160 -11.92 8.03 0.06
N PHE A 161 -11.33 7.20 0.89
CA PHE A 161 -10.78 5.88 0.57
C PHE A 161 -11.49 4.77 1.37
N PRO A 162 -12.79 4.55 1.14
CA PRO A 162 -13.57 3.62 1.97
C PRO A 162 -13.14 2.17 1.82
N LEU A 163 -12.52 1.79 0.69
CA LEU A 163 -11.99 0.44 0.49
C LEU A 163 -10.82 0.11 1.42
N LEU A 164 -10.00 1.10 1.79
CA LEU A 164 -8.96 0.90 2.79
C LEU A 164 -9.58 0.54 4.16
N LYS A 165 -10.65 1.26 4.56
CA LYS A 165 -11.37 0.94 5.79
C LYS A 165 -11.99 -0.47 5.75
N LEU A 166 -12.64 -0.80 4.62
CA LEU A 166 -13.24 -2.13 4.41
C LEU A 166 -12.20 -3.25 4.54
N ALA A 167 -10.99 -3.05 4.01
CA ALA A 167 -9.91 -4.03 4.12
C ALA A 167 -9.52 -4.29 5.60
N TYR A 168 -9.44 -3.25 6.43
CA TYR A 168 -9.23 -3.43 7.87
C TYR A 168 -10.37 -4.19 8.54
N ASP A 169 -11.62 -3.84 8.23
CA ASP A 169 -12.81 -4.45 8.83
C ASP A 169 -12.89 -5.95 8.46
N ILE A 170 -12.64 -6.29 7.19
CA ILE A 170 -12.60 -7.68 6.72
C ILE A 170 -11.39 -8.43 7.26
N GLY A 171 -10.24 -7.79 7.31
CA GLY A 171 -9.01 -8.41 7.80
C GLY A 171 -9.12 -8.91 9.24
N LYS A 172 -9.87 -8.22 10.09
CA LYS A 172 -10.10 -8.59 11.49
C LYS A 172 -11.06 -9.80 11.66
N ASN A 173 -11.82 -10.12 10.64
CA ASN A 173 -12.78 -11.21 10.68
C ASN A 173 -12.21 -12.43 9.96
N PRO A 174 -11.93 -13.53 10.67
CA PRO A 174 -11.39 -14.73 10.03
C PRO A 174 -12.42 -15.33 9.05
N GLY A 175 -11.92 -15.89 7.93
CA GLY A 175 -12.75 -16.56 6.95
C GLY A 175 -12.37 -16.28 5.51
N THR A 176 -13.32 -16.45 4.60
CA THR A 176 -13.10 -16.31 3.15
C THR A 176 -13.36 -14.90 2.62
N ASN A 177 -13.80 -13.96 3.47
CA ASN A 177 -14.16 -12.60 3.05
C ASN A 177 -12.99 -11.82 2.41
N GLN A 178 -11.76 -12.10 2.81
CA GLN A 178 -10.58 -11.52 2.16
C GLN A 178 -10.44 -11.97 0.69
N ALA A 179 -10.74 -13.24 0.41
CA ALA A 179 -10.77 -13.76 -0.95
C ALA A 179 -11.92 -13.16 -1.77
N VAL A 180 -13.09 -12.94 -1.15
CA VAL A 180 -14.24 -12.27 -1.78
C VAL A 180 -13.90 -10.81 -2.09
N LEU A 181 -13.27 -10.10 -1.15
CA LEU A 181 -12.79 -8.74 -1.35
C LEU A 181 -11.84 -8.66 -2.56
N ASN A 182 -10.85 -9.53 -2.62
CA ASN A 182 -9.91 -9.56 -3.74
C ASN A 182 -10.62 -9.89 -5.06
N ALA A 183 -11.44 -10.93 -5.10
CA ALA A 183 -12.12 -11.35 -6.33
C ALA A 183 -13.08 -10.27 -6.86
N SER A 184 -13.85 -9.63 -5.97
CA SER A 184 -14.75 -8.53 -6.35
C SER A 184 -13.98 -7.31 -6.88
N ASN A 185 -12.86 -6.98 -6.25
CA ASN A 185 -11.99 -5.89 -6.72
C ASN A 185 -11.37 -6.21 -8.09
N GLU A 186 -10.90 -7.43 -8.32
CA GLU A 186 -10.37 -7.85 -9.64
C GLU A 186 -11.39 -7.59 -10.76
N VAL A 187 -12.65 -8.01 -10.54
CA VAL A 187 -13.73 -7.85 -11.53
C VAL A 187 -14.09 -6.37 -11.72
N ALA A 188 -14.23 -5.61 -10.62
CA ALA A 188 -14.60 -4.19 -10.68
C ALA A 188 -13.50 -3.34 -11.31
N ASN A 189 -12.23 -3.56 -10.93
CA ASN A 189 -11.07 -2.91 -11.52
C ASN A 189 -11.00 -3.17 -13.03
N ALA A 190 -11.16 -4.43 -13.46
CA ALA A 190 -11.17 -4.78 -14.88
C ALA A 190 -12.36 -4.13 -15.62
N ALA A 191 -13.54 -4.04 -14.98
CA ALA A 191 -14.71 -3.40 -15.58
C ALA A 191 -14.48 -1.90 -15.79
N PHE A 192 -13.86 -1.20 -14.83
CA PHE A 192 -13.49 0.22 -14.98
C PHE A 192 -12.47 0.40 -16.09
N ARG A 193 -11.37 -0.36 -16.10
CA ARG A 193 -10.34 -0.27 -17.16
C ARG A 193 -10.88 -0.54 -18.56
N ASN A 194 -11.96 -1.31 -18.68
CA ASN A 194 -12.66 -1.57 -19.93
C ASN A 194 -13.83 -0.60 -20.17
N HIS A 195 -13.90 0.54 -19.49
CA HIS A 195 -14.93 1.59 -19.63
C HIS A 195 -16.37 1.09 -19.45
N ARG A 196 -16.59 0.00 -18.68
CA ARG A 196 -17.93 -0.57 -18.44
C ARG A 196 -18.62 0.03 -17.21
N ILE A 197 -17.86 0.57 -16.28
CA ILE A 197 -18.37 1.23 -15.06
C ILE A 197 -17.54 2.50 -14.77
N PRO A 198 -18.12 3.53 -14.13
CA PRO A 198 -17.37 4.68 -13.63
C PRO A 198 -16.49 4.32 -12.44
N PHE A 199 -15.52 5.18 -12.11
CA PHE A 199 -14.51 4.92 -11.06
C PHE A 199 -15.11 4.59 -9.70
N LEU A 200 -16.06 5.40 -9.20
CA LEU A 200 -16.68 5.17 -7.90
C LEU A 200 -17.53 3.89 -7.85
N MET A 201 -17.96 3.35 -9.00
CA MET A 201 -18.66 2.07 -9.04
C MET A 201 -17.77 0.89 -8.63
N ILE A 202 -16.44 1.02 -8.70
CA ILE A 202 -15.51 0.01 -8.19
C ILE A 202 -15.82 -0.27 -6.71
N GLU A 203 -15.92 0.78 -5.92
CA GLU A 203 -16.22 0.69 -4.49
C GLU A 203 -17.59 0.04 -4.25
N GLU A 204 -18.61 0.49 -4.97
CA GLU A 204 -19.97 -0.04 -4.80
C GLU A 204 -20.06 -1.54 -5.11
N VAL A 205 -19.40 -2.00 -6.17
CA VAL A 205 -19.36 -3.42 -6.54
C VAL A 205 -18.70 -4.22 -5.43
N VAL A 206 -17.57 -3.75 -4.91
CA VAL A 206 -16.84 -4.44 -3.85
C VAL A 206 -17.67 -4.52 -2.58
N PHE A 207 -18.23 -3.39 -2.10
CA PHE A 207 -19.07 -3.37 -0.89
C PHE A 207 -20.28 -4.29 -1.01
N LYS A 208 -21.06 -4.19 -2.10
CA LYS A 208 -22.26 -5.02 -2.30
C LYS A 208 -21.93 -6.51 -2.41
N THR A 209 -20.78 -6.85 -3.00
CA THR A 209 -20.38 -8.26 -3.12
C THR A 209 -19.99 -8.84 -1.77
N VAL A 210 -19.23 -8.10 -0.97
CA VAL A 210 -18.85 -8.52 0.39
C VAL A 210 -20.09 -8.67 1.27
N GLU A 211 -20.96 -7.65 1.30
CA GLU A 211 -22.22 -7.69 2.07
C GLU A 211 -23.13 -8.86 1.68
N ALA A 212 -23.27 -9.11 0.37
CA ALA A 212 -24.08 -10.24 -0.10
C ALA A 212 -23.49 -11.62 0.25
N PHE A 213 -22.18 -11.70 0.45
CA PHE A 213 -21.51 -12.94 0.83
C PHE A 213 -21.59 -13.20 2.35
N GLU A 214 -21.68 -12.16 3.16
CA GLU A 214 -21.80 -12.27 4.62
C GLU A 214 -23.24 -12.68 5.06
N ASN A 215 -24.24 -12.53 4.21
CA ASN A 215 -25.63 -12.90 4.44
C ASN A 215 -25.95 -14.31 3.86
#